data_34abf8bf7406709ef67f7db8cfee61f5
#
_entry.id   34abf8bf7406709ef67f7db8cfee61f5
#
_cell.length_a   1.000
_cell.length_b   1.000
_cell.length_c   1.000
_cell.angle_alpha   90.00
_cell.angle_beta   90.00
_cell.angle_gamma   90.00
#
_symmetry.space_group_name_H-M   'P 1'
#
loop_
_entity.id
_entity.type
_entity.pdbx_description
1 polymer ?
#
loop_
_entity_poly.entity_id
_entity_poly.type
_entity_poly.pdbx_seq_one_letter_code
_entity_poly.pdbx_strand_id
1 'polypeptide(L)'
;MPTPLTGRSALVTGANHGIGAAVAIRLAELGADVAVTYLRTGDPSRSDDYNVARSADGSGTTAAIESHGRRAIALEEDLSDPAVPARLFDQVESALGPVAVLVHNASGWRKDSYAPQRPDAVGRTSAMVDRHSIDSQLHVDARAGALLMAEFIARHRSHKSTWGRIVTLTSGEGRQFPGEVSYGAGKAALISYTLSAAAEMASDGVTANVVYPPVTDTGWITDEVRDFVAGDVDHHHIAEPEEVAEVIGWLCSSAGRIVTGNVIRLR
;
A
#
# COMPACT_ATOMS: atom_id res chain seq x y z
N MET A 1 -5.76 -28.26 7.47
CA MET A 1 -6.82 -27.29 7.79
C MET A 1 -6.86 -26.30 6.65
N PRO A 2 -8.03 -25.75 6.29
CA PRO A 2 -8.07 -24.70 5.27
C PRO A 2 -7.23 -23.49 5.76
N THR A 3 -6.50 -22.90 4.83
CA THR A 3 -5.72 -21.67 5.10
C THR A 3 -6.66 -20.49 5.40
N PRO A 4 -6.22 -19.51 6.21
CA PRO A 4 -7.09 -18.43 6.74
C PRO A 4 -7.91 -17.64 5.72
N LEU A 5 -7.43 -17.54 4.47
CA LEU A 5 -8.06 -16.75 3.39
C LEU A 5 -8.61 -17.62 2.24
N THR A 6 -8.72 -18.93 2.43
CA THR A 6 -9.28 -19.82 1.40
C THR A 6 -10.67 -19.35 0.93
N GLY A 7 -10.85 -19.27 -0.39
CA GLY A 7 -12.09 -18.82 -1.02
C GLY A 7 -12.34 -17.30 -0.96
N ARG A 8 -11.33 -16.51 -0.63
CA ARG A 8 -11.39 -15.04 -0.62
C ARG A 8 -10.54 -14.46 -1.73
N SER A 9 -10.97 -13.31 -2.24
CA SER A 9 -10.20 -12.53 -3.20
C SER A 9 -9.64 -11.28 -2.52
N ALA A 10 -8.41 -10.94 -2.88
CA ALA A 10 -7.70 -9.75 -2.41
C ALA A 10 -7.35 -8.82 -3.57
N LEU A 11 -7.38 -7.52 -3.32
CA LEU A 11 -6.87 -6.48 -4.22
C LEU A 11 -5.72 -5.76 -3.52
N VAL A 12 -4.52 -5.79 -4.12
CA VAL A 12 -3.32 -5.10 -3.62
C VAL A 12 -2.85 -4.09 -4.65
N THR A 13 -2.77 -2.82 -4.28
CA THR A 13 -2.31 -1.76 -5.19
C THR A 13 -0.81 -1.51 -5.07
N GLY A 14 -0.15 -1.17 -6.21
CA GLY A 14 1.29 -0.94 -6.25
C GLY A 14 2.07 -2.21 -5.90
N ALA A 15 1.74 -3.34 -6.53
CA ALA A 15 2.19 -4.66 -6.12
C ALA A 15 3.03 -5.40 -7.17
N ASN A 16 3.70 -4.67 -8.07
CA ASN A 16 4.69 -5.25 -8.98
C ASN A 16 6.07 -5.45 -8.33
N HIS A 17 6.34 -4.81 -7.18
CA HIS A 17 7.60 -4.94 -6.44
C HIS A 17 7.44 -4.55 -4.97
N GLY A 18 8.51 -4.72 -4.17
CA GLY A 18 8.62 -4.24 -2.79
C GLY A 18 7.51 -4.75 -1.88
N ILE A 19 7.07 -3.91 -0.94
CA ILE A 19 6.07 -4.29 0.08
C ILE A 19 4.78 -4.79 -0.57
N GLY A 20 4.29 -4.14 -1.63
CA GLY A 20 3.06 -4.56 -2.29
C GLY A 20 3.13 -5.96 -2.88
N ALA A 21 4.24 -6.32 -3.53
CA ALA A 21 4.46 -7.67 -4.06
C ALA A 21 4.55 -8.70 -2.93
N ALA A 22 5.35 -8.43 -1.89
CA ALA A 22 5.47 -9.32 -0.73
C ALA A 22 4.12 -9.56 -0.05
N VAL A 23 3.31 -8.51 0.12
CA VAL A 23 1.94 -8.63 0.68
C VAL A 23 1.05 -9.49 -0.21
N ALA A 24 1.08 -9.29 -1.53
CA ALA A 24 0.27 -10.06 -2.47
C ALA A 24 0.62 -11.55 -2.41
N ILE A 25 1.92 -11.89 -2.37
CA ILE A 25 2.41 -13.26 -2.21
C ILE A 25 1.99 -13.83 -0.86
N ARG A 26 2.15 -13.06 0.22
CA ARG A 26 1.75 -13.52 1.56
C ARG A 26 0.26 -13.81 1.66
N LEU A 27 -0.60 -13.00 1.05
CA LEU A 27 -2.04 -13.26 1.02
C LEU A 27 -2.36 -14.55 0.23
N ALA A 28 -1.62 -14.85 -0.82
CA ALA A 28 -1.74 -16.09 -1.58
C ALA A 28 -1.30 -17.31 -0.75
N GLU A 29 -0.21 -17.25 0.00
CA GLU A 29 0.19 -18.29 0.97
C GLU A 29 -0.89 -18.55 2.01
N LEU A 30 -1.61 -17.51 2.43
CA LEU A 30 -2.75 -17.61 3.32
C LEU A 30 -4.03 -18.10 2.62
N GLY A 31 -3.99 -18.36 1.33
CA GLY A 31 -5.06 -19.00 0.55
C GLY A 31 -5.95 -18.06 -0.25
N ALA A 32 -5.65 -16.77 -0.35
CA ALA A 32 -6.41 -15.84 -1.18
C ALA A 32 -6.08 -15.97 -2.66
N ASP A 33 -7.05 -15.73 -3.53
CA ASP A 33 -6.79 -15.35 -4.92
C ASP A 33 -6.51 -13.85 -4.96
N VAL A 34 -5.52 -13.39 -5.75
CA VAL A 34 -5.01 -12.02 -5.61
C VAL A 34 -4.98 -11.27 -6.94
N ALA A 35 -5.58 -10.09 -6.94
CA ALA A 35 -5.38 -9.10 -7.99
C ALA A 35 -4.31 -8.10 -7.54
N VAL A 36 -3.34 -7.85 -8.40
CA VAL A 36 -2.31 -6.83 -8.19
C VAL A 36 -2.50 -5.70 -9.19
N THR A 37 -2.34 -4.45 -8.74
CA THR A 37 -2.25 -3.32 -9.66
C THR A 37 -0.88 -2.72 -9.65
N TYR A 38 -0.49 -2.13 -10.75
CA TYR A 38 0.77 -1.43 -10.92
C TYR A 38 0.63 -0.31 -11.95
N LEU A 39 1.60 0.57 -11.98
CA LEU A 39 1.82 1.54 -13.05
C LEU A 39 3.30 1.55 -13.36
N ARG A 40 3.67 1.27 -14.61
CA ARG A 40 5.06 1.34 -15.05
C ARG A 40 5.49 2.79 -15.14
N THR A 41 6.35 3.20 -14.22
CA THR A 41 6.90 4.55 -14.17
C THR A 41 8.41 4.49 -13.98
N GLY A 42 9.15 5.32 -14.70
CA GLY A 42 10.57 5.53 -14.45
C GLY A 42 10.78 6.86 -13.73
N ASP A 43 11.68 6.89 -12.76
CA ASP A 43 12.16 8.10 -12.11
C ASP A 43 13.68 8.23 -12.32
N PRO A 44 14.13 9.11 -13.23
CA PRO A 44 15.55 9.23 -13.56
C PRO A 44 16.41 9.75 -12.39
N SER A 45 15.80 10.21 -11.31
CA SER A 45 16.52 10.66 -10.11
C SER A 45 16.85 9.52 -9.13
N ARG A 46 16.44 8.28 -9.44
CA ARG A 46 16.62 7.11 -8.55
C ARG A 46 17.67 6.15 -9.08
N SER A 47 18.08 5.20 -8.21
CA SER A 47 18.99 4.13 -8.59
C SER A 47 18.39 3.28 -9.71
N ASP A 48 19.23 2.73 -10.57
CA ASP A 48 18.79 1.89 -11.69
C ASP A 48 17.97 0.69 -11.22
N ASP A 49 18.38 0.04 -10.12
CA ASP A 49 17.68 -1.13 -9.57
C ASP A 49 16.24 -0.80 -9.16
N TYR A 50 16.02 0.35 -8.50
CA TYR A 50 14.69 0.79 -8.13
C TYR A 50 13.84 1.14 -9.37
N ASN A 51 14.43 1.77 -10.38
CA ASN A 51 13.74 2.10 -11.62
C ASN A 51 13.40 0.85 -12.43
N VAL A 52 14.30 -0.13 -12.47
CA VAL A 52 14.04 -1.43 -13.09
C VAL A 52 12.83 -2.10 -12.42
N ALA A 53 12.79 -2.16 -11.09
CA ALA A 53 11.66 -2.72 -10.34
C ALA A 53 10.34 -1.98 -10.61
N ARG A 54 10.37 -0.65 -10.66
CA ARG A 54 9.18 0.17 -10.97
C ARG A 54 8.71 0.08 -12.42
N SER A 55 9.62 -0.25 -13.34
CA SER A 55 9.32 -0.41 -14.76
C SER A 55 8.83 -1.81 -15.09
N ALA A 56 8.98 -2.77 -14.17
CA ALA A 56 8.47 -4.12 -14.32
C ALA A 56 6.94 -4.14 -14.33
N ASP A 57 6.39 -5.08 -15.06
CA ASP A 57 4.96 -5.39 -14.98
C ASP A 57 4.64 -6.26 -13.75
N GLY A 58 3.38 -6.66 -13.61
CA GLY A 58 2.96 -7.51 -12.49
C GLY A 58 3.22 -9.01 -12.68
N SER A 59 3.88 -9.44 -13.77
CA SER A 59 4.01 -10.86 -14.12
C SER A 59 4.84 -11.66 -13.10
N GLY A 60 5.90 -11.07 -12.55
CA GLY A 60 6.70 -11.71 -11.50
C GLY A 60 5.89 -12.01 -10.25
N THR A 61 5.08 -11.05 -9.82
CA THR A 61 4.22 -11.21 -8.64
C THR A 61 3.10 -12.21 -8.90
N THR A 62 2.45 -12.18 -10.07
CA THR A 62 1.39 -13.16 -10.38
C THR A 62 1.95 -14.58 -10.50
N ALA A 63 3.12 -14.77 -11.12
CA ALA A 63 3.77 -16.08 -11.17
C ALA A 63 4.10 -16.63 -9.76
N ALA A 64 4.55 -15.77 -8.85
CA ALA A 64 4.77 -16.17 -7.46
C ALA A 64 3.46 -16.57 -6.76
N ILE A 65 2.38 -15.81 -6.92
CA ILE A 65 1.04 -16.15 -6.40
C ILE A 65 0.56 -17.50 -6.95
N GLU A 66 0.71 -17.73 -8.26
CA GLU A 66 0.31 -18.97 -8.93
C GLU A 66 1.12 -20.18 -8.45
N SER A 67 2.39 -19.99 -8.06
CA SER A 67 3.22 -21.07 -7.48
C SER A 67 2.67 -21.59 -6.15
N HIS A 68 1.85 -20.80 -5.45
CA HIS A 68 1.09 -21.20 -4.26
C HIS A 68 -0.29 -21.83 -4.59
N GLY A 69 -0.56 -22.11 -5.88
CA GLY A 69 -1.81 -22.72 -6.33
C GLY A 69 -3.00 -21.76 -6.26
N ARG A 70 -2.76 -20.45 -6.30
CA ARG A 70 -3.81 -19.43 -6.26
C ARG A 70 -3.99 -18.77 -7.63
N ARG A 71 -5.18 -18.23 -7.90
CA ARG A 71 -5.43 -17.45 -9.11
C ARG A 71 -4.88 -16.04 -8.92
N ALA A 72 -4.30 -15.48 -9.99
CA ALA A 72 -3.76 -14.14 -9.99
C ALA A 72 -4.15 -13.37 -11.25
N ILE A 73 -4.32 -12.06 -11.14
CA ILE A 73 -4.39 -11.14 -12.28
C ILE A 73 -3.53 -9.91 -11.97
N ALA A 74 -2.91 -9.36 -13.01
CA ALA A 74 -2.16 -8.11 -12.93
C ALA A 74 -2.82 -7.06 -13.83
N LEU A 75 -3.06 -5.88 -13.28
CA LEU A 75 -3.77 -4.78 -13.94
C LEU A 75 -2.89 -3.52 -13.93
N GLU A 76 -2.52 -3.03 -15.12
CA GLU A 76 -1.80 -1.76 -15.22
C GLU A 76 -2.81 -0.62 -15.22
N GLU A 77 -2.81 0.20 -14.15
CA GLU A 77 -3.78 1.25 -13.95
C GLU A 77 -3.18 2.48 -13.26
N ASP A 78 -3.52 3.65 -13.76
CA ASP A 78 -3.16 4.92 -13.13
C ASP A 78 -4.22 5.34 -12.09
N LEU A 79 -3.92 5.14 -10.82
CA LEU A 79 -4.81 5.51 -9.71
C LEU A 79 -5.05 7.03 -9.59
N SER A 80 -4.34 7.86 -10.34
CA SER A 80 -4.65 9.28 -10.43
C SER A 80 -5.91 9.57 -11.27
N ASP A 81 -6.43 8.61 -12.04
CA ASP A 81 -7.73 8.68 -12.68
C ASP A 81 -8.83 8.27 -11.70
N PRO A 82 -9.78 9.16 -11.35
CA PRO A 82 -10.84 8.85 -10.39
C PRO A 82 -11.83 7.76 -10.84
N ALA A 83 -11.83 7.38 -12.12
CA ALA A 83 -12.67 6.29 -12.63
C ALA A 83 -12.06 4.90 -12.43
N VAL A 84 -10.75 4.83 -12.14
CA VAL A 84 -10.03 3.57 -12.00
C VAL A 84 -10.54 2.70 -10.85
N PRO A 85 -10.83 3.21 -9.63
CA PRO A 85 -11.29 2.37 -8.54
C PRO A 85 -12.51 1.51 -8.89
N ALA A 86 -13.55 2.08 -9.48
CA ALA A 86 -14.74 1.33 -9.89
C ALA A 86 -14.40 0.26 -10.95
N ARG A 87 -13.63 0.64 -11.98
CA ARG A 87 -13.20 -0.27 -13.06
C ARG A 87 -12.34 -1.42 -12.52
N LEU A 88 -11.45 -1.17 -11.57
CA LEU A 88 -10.65 -2.21 -10.93
C LEU A 88 -11.51 -3.25 -10.24
N PHE A 89 -12.48 -2.81 -9.44
CA PHE A 89 -13.37 -3.75 -8.77
C PHE A 89 -14.19 -4.57 -9.76
N ASP A 90 -14.68 -3.97 -10.86
CA ASP A 90 -15.41 -4.73 -11.90
C ASP A 90 -14.53 -5.83 -12.52
N GLN A 91 -13.28 -5.52 -12.85
CA GLN A 91 -12.34 -6.47 -13.44
C GLN A 91 -11.95 -7.57 -12.43
N VAL A 92 -11.66 -7.20 -11.20
CA VAL A 92 -11.27 -8.16 -10.16
C VAL A 92 -12.41 -9.09 -9.82
N GLU A 93 -13.61 -8.57 -9.61
CA GLU A 93 -14.77 -9.40 -9.27
C GLU A 93 -15.18 -10.33 -10.42
N SER A 94 -15.04 -9.88 -11.67
CA SER A 94 -15.27 -10.75 -12.84
C SER A 94 -14.28 -11.91 -12.92
N ALA A 95 -13.02 -11.70 -12.55
CA ALA A 95 -11.96 -12.70 -12.66
C ALA A 95 -11.84 -13.61 -11.41
N LEU A 96 -11.94 -13.03 -10.23
CA LEU A 96 -11.61 -13.70 -8.98
C LEU A 96 -12.78 -13.82 -7.99
N GLY A 97 -13.88 -13.10 -8.25
CA GLY A 97 -15.04 -13.01 -7.35
C GLY A 97 -14.94 -11.83 -6.37
N PRO A 98 -15.91 -11.67 -5.47
CA PRO A 98 -16.02 -10.51 -4.57
C PRO A 98 -14.75 -10.23 -3.78
N VAL A 99 -14.30 -8.96 -3.81
CA VAL A 99 -13.12 -8.53 -3.08
C VAL A 99 -13.40 -8.50 -1.58
N ALA A 100 -12.73 -9.37 -0.83
CA ALA A 100 -12.86 -9.47 0.62
C ALA A 100 -11.68 -8.82 1.38
N VAL A 101 -10.55 -8.59 0.72
CA VAL A 101 -9.37 -7.92 1.28
C VAL A 101 -8.93 -6.81 0.34
N LEU A 102 -8.78 -5.60 0.85
CA LEU A 102 -8.20 -4.46 0.15
C LEU A 102 -6.92 -4.02 0.86
N VAL A 103 -5.80 -4.03 0.14
CA VAL A 103 -4.54 -3.44 0.61
C VAL A 103 -4.15 -2.29 -0.32
N HIS A 104 -4.23 -1.05 0.18
CA HIS A 104 -3.81 0.13 -0.57
C HIS A 104 -2.37 0.49 -0.19
N ASN A 105 -1.43 0.06 -1.04
CA ASN A 105 0.01 0.27 -0.89
C ASN A 105 0.56 1.28 -1.91
N ALA A 106 -0.07 1.45 -3.07
CA ALA A 106 0.38 2.37 -4.09
C ALA A 106 0.57 3.79 -3.56
N SER A 107 1.58 4.49 -4.08
CA SER A 107 1.85 5.89 -3.74
C SER A 107 2.32 6.67 -4.97
N GLY A 108 1.87 7.91 -5.05
CA GLY A 108 2.33 8.90 -6.03
C GLY A 108 3.61 9.62 -5.62
N TRP A 109 4.42 9.04 -4.77
CA TRP A 109 5.54 9.65 -4.07
C TRP A 109 6.42 10.57 -4.94
N ARG A 110 6.60 11.79 -4.48
CA ARG A 110 7.53 12.81 -4.98
C ARG A 110 8.11 13.59 -3.82
N LYS A 111 9.39 13.96 -3.94
CA LYS A 111 10.04 14.85 -2.97
C LYS A 111 9.67 16.29 -3.24
N ASP A 112 9.21 16.99 -2.22
CA ASP A 112 9.00 18.43 -2.24
C ASP A 112 9.24 19.06 -0.87
N SER A 113 9.53 20.36 -0.85
CA SER A 113 9.87 21.07 0.39
C SER A 113 9.56 22.57 0.26
N TYR A 114 9.23 23.20 1.39
CA TYR A 114 9.21 24.67 1.49
C TYR A 114 10.63 25.27 1.63
N ALA A 115 11.65 24.43 1.85
CA ALA A 115 13.06 24.83 1.95
C ALA A 115 13.95 23.95 1.04
N PRO A 116 13.77 24.00 -0.30
CA PRO A 116 14.41 23.06 -1.24
C PRO A 116 15.94 23.12 -1.22
N GLN A 117 16.54 24.22 -0.73
CA GLN A 117 18.01 24.40 -0.61
C GLN A 117 18.60 23.60 0.57
N ARG A 118 17.75 23.09 1.47
CA ARG A 118 18.20 22.28 2.60
C ARG A 118 18.10 20.80 2.23
N PRO A 119 19.22 20.06 2.20
CA PRO A 119 19.16 18.62 2.03
C PRO A 119 18.40 17.96 3.21
N ASP A 120 17.79 16.81 2.93
CA ASP A 120 17.18 15.97 3.97
C ASP A 120 18.25 15.27 4.84
N ALA A 121 17.80 14.43 5.77
CA ALA A 121 18.69 13.70 6.70
C ALA A 121 19.68 12.76 6.00
N VAL A 122 19.42 12.38 4.74
CA VAL A 122 20.30 11.54 3.91
C VAL A 122 20.91 12.30 2.73
N GLY A 123 21.01 13.63 2.83
CA GLY A 123 21.71 14.48 1.87
C GLY A 123 20.99 14.76 0.55
N ARG A 124 19.71 14.33 0.38
CA ARG A 124 18.99 14.52 -0.87
C ARG A 124 18.31 15.87 -0.95
N THR A 125 18.36 16.53 -2.10
CA THR A 125 17.64 17.79 -2.36
C THR A 125 16.18 17.52 -2.76
N SER A 126 15.33 18.56 -2.64
CA SER A 126 13.90 18.50 -3.00
C SER A 126 13.57 19.65 -3.96
N ALA A 127 12.48 19.53 -4.70
CA ALA A 127 11.87 20.65 -5.40
C ALA A 127 11.05 21.52 -4.43
N MET A 128 10.73 22.77 -4.85
CA MET A 128 9.72 23.56 -4.15
C MET A 128 8.36 22.87 -4.26
N VAL A 129 7.56 22.90 -3.20
CA VAL A 129 6.16 22.45 -3.24
C VAL A 129 5.44 23.19 -4.37
N ASP A 130 4.83 22.45 -5.27
CA ASP A 130 4.07 22.96 -6.38
C ASP A 130 2.78 22.16 -6.61
N ARG A 131 1.96 22.62 -7.57
CA ARG A 131 0.71 21.92 -7.90
C ARG A 131 0.95 20.47 -8.32
N HIS A 132 2.00 20.19 -9.08
CA HIS A 132 2.25 18.86 -9.59
C HIS A 132 2.64 17.88 -8.48
N SER A 133 3.50 18.30 -7.54
CA SER A 133 3.84 17.49 -6.37
C SER A 133 2.63 17.24 -5.47
N ILE A 134 1.79 18.25 -5.22
CA ILE A 134 0.54 18.13 -4.46
C ILE A 134 -0.41 17.15 -5.14
N ASP A 135 -0.73 17.39 -6.44
CA ASP A 135 -1.70 16.56 -7.17
C ASP A 135 -1.25 15.10 -7.26
N SER A 136 0.05 14.82 -7.52
CA SER A 136 0.60 13.46 -7.57
C SER A 136 0.34 12.68 -6.28
N GLN A 137 0.58 13.31 -5.13
CA GLN A 137 0.40 12.66 -3.82
C GLN A 137 -1.07 12.51 -3.47
N LEU A 138 -1.83 13.61 -3.54
CA LEU A 138 -3.23 13.60 -3.11
C LEU A 138 -4.10 12.72 -4.01
N HIS A 139 -3.83 12.65 -5.30
CA HIS A 139 -4.62 11.83 -6.22
C HIS A 139 -4.42 10.33 -6.00
N VAL A 140 -3.19 9.89 -5.75
CA VAL A 140 -2.88 8.46 -5.59
C VAL A 140 -3.02 8.02 -4.14
N ASP A 141 -2.41 8.72 -3.19
CA ASP A 141 -2.40 8.28 -1.80
C ASP A 141 -3.76 8.54 -1.10
N ALA A 142 -4.31 9.76 -1.22
CA ALA A 142 -5.51 10.14 -0.50
C ALA A 142 -6.79 9.81 -1.26
N ARG A 143 -6.97 10.40 -2.46
CA ARG A 143 -8.22 10.29 -3.22
C ARG A 143 -8.47 8.86 -3.70
N ALA A 144 -7.46 8.21 -4.29
CA ALA A 144 -7.64 6.84 -4.76
C ALA A 144 -7.86 5.89 -3.57
N GLY A 145 -7.14 6.06 -2.46
CA GLY A 145 -7.39 5.28 -1.23
C GLY A 145 -8.83 5.41 -0.75
N ALA A 146 -9.36 6.65 -0.68
CA ALA A 146 -10.74 6.91 -0.30
C ALA A 146 -11.76 6.27 -1.26
N LEU A 147 -11.55 6.39 -2.58
CA LEU A 147 -12.44 5.83 -3.60
C LEU A 147 -12.39 4.30 -3.63
N LEU A 148 -11.21 3.68 -3.46
CA LEU A 148 -11.07 2.23 -3.33
C LEU A 148 -11.82 1.70 -2.12
N MET A 149 -11.73 2.39 -0.97
CA MET A 149 -12.51 2.04 0.23
C MET A 149 -14.02 2.21 -0.01
N ALA A 150 -14.44 3.27 -0.70
CA ALA A 150 -15.86 3.49 -1.03
C ALA A 150 -16.41 2.37 -1.93
N GLU A 151 -15.67 1.96 -2.97
CA GLU A 151 -16.06 0.83 -3.83
C GLU A 151 -16.10 -0.49 -3.05
N PHE A 152 -15.07 -0.75 -2.22
CA PHE A 152 -15.05 -1.93 -1.36
C PHE A 152 -16.30 -2.00 -0.48
N ILE A 153 -16.63 -0.90 0.20
CA ILE A 153 -17.76 -0.82 1.13
C ILE A 153 -19.10 -0.99 0.40
N ALA A 154 -19.27 -0.32 -0.74
CA ALA A 154 -20.49 -0.42 -1.53
C ALA A 154 -20.74 -1.87 -1.99
N ARG A 155 -19.71 -2.54 -2.49
CA ARG A 155 -19.80 -3.93 -2.96
C ARG A 155 -19.92 -4.92 -1.81
N HIS A 156 -19.22 -4.73 -0.71
CA HIS A 156 -19.36 -5.51 0.51
C HIS A 156 -20.83 -5.57 0.96
N ARG A 157 -21.50 -4.42 1.01
CA ARG A 157 -22.92 -4.32 1.35
C ARG A 157 -23.83 -4.93 0.28
N SER A 158 -23.54 -4.70 -0.99
CA SER A 158 -24.29 -5.29 -2.13
C SER A 158 -24.25 -6.80 -2.11
N HIS A 159 -23.12 -7.40 -1.82
CA HIS A 159 -22.94 -8.86 -1.67
C HIS A 159 -23.45 -9.40 -0.33
N LYS A 160 -23.94 -8.54 0.57
CA LYS A 160 -24.35 -8.91 1.94
C LYS A 160 -23.25 -9.66 2.69
N SER A 161 -22.00 -9.28 2.44
CA SER A 161 -20.84 -9.87 3.10
C SER A 161 -20.80 -9.47 4.57
N THR A 162 -20.29 -10.37 5.41
CA THR A 162 -20.16 -10.16 6.86
C THR A 162 -18.71 -10.22 7.35
N TRP A 163 -17.77 -10.20 6.41
CA TRP A 163 -16.35 -10.26 6.69
C TRP A 163 -15.56 -9.49 5.62
N GLY A 164 -14.73 -8.57 6.04
CA GLY A 164 -13.86 -7.81 5.16
C GLY A 164 -12.63 -7.27 5.89
N ARG A 165 -11.57 -6.99 5.13
CA ARG A 165 -10.32 -6.43 5.64
C ARG A 165 -9.85 -5.30 4.75
N ILE A 166 -9.51 -4.17 5.37
CA ILE A 166 -8.89 -3.03 4.70
C ILE A 166 -7.58 -2.74 5.43
N VAL A 167 -6.48 -2.66 4.69
CA VAL A 167 -5.19 -2.21 5.19
C VAL A 167 -4.66 -1.13 4.26
N THR A 168 -4.23 -0.01 4.82
CA THR A 168 -3.54 1.04 4.06
C THR A 168 -2.15 1.26 4.62
N LEU A 169 -1.22 1.70 3.79
CA LEU A 169 0.14 1.97 4.22
C LEU A 169 0.38 3.47 4.33
N THR A 170 0.96 3.87 5.46
CA THR A 170 1.37 5.25 5.71
C THR A 170 2.89 5.36 5.83
N SER A 171 3.36 6.59 5.91
CA SER A 171 4.72 6.93 6.31
C SER A 171 4.63 8.14 7.25
N GLY A 172 5.38 8.10 8.35
CA GLY A 172 5.23 9.12 9.38
C GLY A 172 3.93 9.00 10.19
N GLU A 173 3.84 9.76 11.28
CA GLU A 173 2.71 9.69 12.22
C GLU A 173 1.67 10.80 12.00
N GLY A 174 1.52 11.31 10.79
CA GLY A 174 0.60 12.41 10.48
C GLY A 174 1.04 13.77 11.06
N ARG A 175 2.32 13.88 11.49
CA ARG A 175 2.96 15.10 11.96
C ARG A 175 3.64 15.85 10.81
N GLN A 176 4.65 16.61 11.10
CA GLN A 176 5.47 17.30 10.09
C GLN A 176 6.31 16.31 9.26
N PHE A 177 6.47 16.59 7.97
CA PHE A 177 7.24 15.78 7.05
C PHE A 177 8.18 16.67 6.20
N PRO A 178 9.25 17.22 6.81
CA PRO A 178 10.18 18.09 6.08
C PRO A 178 10.88 17.36 4.94
N GLY A 179 10.94 17.97 3.76
CA GLY A 179 11.55 17.37 2.57
C GLY A 179 10.63 16.48 1.75
N GLU A 180 9.46 16.13 2.28
CA GLU A 180 8.41 15.34 1.62
C GLU A 180 7.02 15.83 2.06
N VAL A 181 6.79 17.16 1.92
CA VAL A 181 5.64 17.86 2.52
C VAL A 181 4.31 17.35 1.99
N SER A 182 4.17 17.28 0.66
CA SER A 182 2.93 16.80 0.02
C SER A 182 2.70 15.31 0.27
N TYR A 183 3.77 14.51 0.34
CA TYR A 183 3.68 13.10 0.71
C TYR A 183 3.13 12.92 2.11
N GLY A 184 3.67 13.61 3.10
CA GLY A 184 3.17 13.58 4.46
C GLY A 184 1.69 14.00 4.55
N ALA A 185 1.29 15.02 3.79
CA ALA A 185 -0.11 15.46 3.74
C ALA A 185 -1.04 14.40 3.13
N GLY A 186 -0.63 13.74 2.03
CA GLY A 186 -1.37 12.64 1.40
C GLY A 186 -1.55 11.46 2.35
N LYS A 187 -0.48 11.07 3.05
CA LYS A 187 -0.52 9.98 4.03
C LYS A 187 -1.37 10.33 5.26
N ALA A 188 -1.34 11.57 5.74
CA ALA A 188 -2.20 12.02 6.83
C ALA A 188 -3.70 11.95 6.45
N ALA A 189 -4.03 12.35 5.23
CA ALA A 189 -5.39 12.22 4.71
C ALA A 189 -5.83 10.75 4.61
N LEU A 190 -4.96 9.86 4.12
CA LEU A 190 -5.23 8.43 4.02
C LEU A 190 -5.48 7.80 5.40
N ILE A 191 -4.71 8.18 6.43
CA ILE A 191 -4.96 7.77 7.82
C ILE A 191 -6.38 8.13 8.23
N SER A 192 -6.79 9.38 8.03
CA SER A 192 -8.12 9.86 8.42
C SER A 192 -9.25 9.07 7.72
N TYR A 193 -9.13 8.82 6.41
CA TYR A 193 -10.09 8.01 5.66
C TYR A 193 -10.18 6.58 6.18
N THR A 194 -9.03 5.95 6.46
CA THR A 194 -8.99 4.56 6.94
C THR A 194 -9.61 4.41 8.33
N LEU A 195 -9.32 5.34 9.24
CA LEU A 195 -9.89 5.32 10.59
C LEU A 195 -11.40 5.60 10.57
N SER A 196 -11.85 6.45 9.66
CA SER A 196 -13.29 6.70 9.44
C SER A 196 -13.98 5.44 8.91
N ALA A 197 -13.40 4.76 7.93
CA ALA A 197 -13.92 3.49 7.43
C ALA A 197 -13.99 2.42 8.55
N ALA A 198 -12.98 2.36 9.41
CA ALA A 198 -12.99 1.44 10.56
C ALA A 198 -14.19 1.69 11.49
N ALA A 199 -14.46 2.95 11.80
CA ALA A 199 -15.57 3.33 12.68
C ALA A 199 -16.94 3.04 12.05
N GLU A 200 -17.12 3.36 10.77
CA GLU A 200 -18.40 3.21 10.08
C GLU A 200 -18.72 1.76 9.70
N MET A 201 -17.71 0.90 9.52
CA MET A 201 -17.88 -0.46 9.02
C MET A 201 -17.76 -1.56 10.09
N ALA A 202 -17.59 -1.17 11.35
CA ALA A 202 -17.43 -2.14 12.44
C ALA A 202 -18.60 -3.13 12.55
N SER A 203 -19.85 -2.64 12.36
CA SER A 203 -21.06 -3.47 12.38
C SER A 203 -21.20 -4.39 11.16
N ASP A 204 -20.51 -4.08 10.06
CA ASP A 204 -20.56 -4.87 8.82
C ASP A 204 -19.49 -5.99 8.80
N GLY A 205 -18.74 -6.18 9.90
CA GLY A 205 -17.71 -7.19 10.05
C GLY A 205 -16.42 -6.86 9.29
N VAL A 206 -16.21 -5.59 8.93
CA VAL A 206 -14.99 -5.10 8.28
C VAL A 206 -14.05 -4.51 9.33
N THR A 207 -12.78 -4.89 9.27
CA THR A 207 -11.71 -4.17 9.97
C THR A 207 -10.92 -3.30 9.01
N ALA A 208 -10.55 -2.10 9.44
CA ALA A 208 -9.68 -1.23 8.68
C ALA A 208 -8.55 -0.70 9.57
N ASN A 209 -7.30 -0.85 9.11
CA ASN A 209 -6.12 -0.44 9.84
C ASN A 209 -5.11 0.22 8.91
N VAL A 210 -4.29 1.08 9.48
CA VAL A 210 -3.14 1.69 8.82
C VAL A 210 -1.88 1.03 9.34
N VAL A 211 -1.00 0.62 8.44
CA VAL A 211 0.33 0.12 8.79
C VAL A 211 1.36 1.20 8.46
N TYR A 212 2.20 1.51 9.42
CA TYR A 212 3.38 2.35 9.25
C TYR A 212 4.61 1.44 9.26
N PRO A 213 5.17 1.09 8.08
CA PRO A 213 6.34 0.24 7.98
C PRO A 213 7.58 0.99 8.48
N PRO A 214 8.62 0.29 8.92
CA PRO A 214 9.93 0.88 9.13
C PRO A 214 10.58 1.25 7.78
N VAL A 215 11.80 1.75 7.80
CA VAL A 215 12.61 1.86 6.58
C VAL A 215 12.75 0.45 6.00
N THR A 216 12.22 0.24 4.80
CA THR A 216 12.09 -1.08 4.16
C THR A 216 12.89 -1.09 2.86
N ASP A 217 13.68 -2.13 2.64
CA ASP A 217 14.48 -2.28 1.42
C ASP A 217 13.60 -2.74 0.25
N THR A 218 13.18 -1.80 -0.55
CA THR A 218 12.47 -2.06 -1.81
C THR A 218 13.32 -1.70 -3.03
N GLY A 219 14.67 -1.73 -2.88
CA GLY A 219 15.64 -1.42 -3.91
C GLY A 219 16.12 0.04 -3.93
N TRP A 220 15.75 0.86 -2.96
CA TRP A 220 16.14 2.28 -2.89
C TRP A 220 17.17 2.60 -1.79
N ILE A 221 17.58 1.59 -1.02
CA ILE A 221 18.47 1.79 0.13
C ILE A 221 19.91 2.06 -0.34
N THR A 222 20.45 3.19 0.08
CA THR A 222 21.86 3.57 -0.13
C THR A 222 22.65 3.46 1.17
N ASP A 223 23.98 3.62 1.10
CA ASP A 223 24.84 3.60 2.28
C ASP A 223 24.47 4.74 3.24
N GLU A 224 24.11 5.91 2.72
CA GLU A 224 23.67 7.05 3.55
C GLU A 224 22.38 6.74 4.32
N VAL A 225 21.45 5.97 3.72
CA VAL A 225 20.24 5.52 4.40
C VAL A 225 20.60 4.49 5.48
N ARG A 226 21.55 3.59 5.22
CA ARG A 226 22.03 2.61 6.20
C ARG A 226 22.67 3.31 7.41
N ASP A 227 23.53 4.29 7.17
CA ASP A 227 24.17 5.09 8.21
C ASP A 227 23.15 5.89 9.02
N PHE A 228 22.14 6.47 8.36
CA PHE A 228 21.06 7.17 9.03
C PHE A 228 20.27 6.25 9.96
N VAL A 229 19.84 5.09 9.48
CA VAL A 229 19.10 4.10 10.29
C VAL A 229 19.93 3.60 11.46
N ALA A 230 21.21 3.34 11.26
CA ALA A 230 22.13 2.88 12.32
C ALA A 230 22.36 3.93 13.42
N GLY A 231 22.22 5.22 13.11
CA GLY A 231 22.41 6.32 14.04
C GLY A 231 21.13 6.82 14.71
N ASP A 232 19.96 6.37 14.30
CA ASP A 232 18.65 6.87 14.77
C ASP A 232 18.03 5.92 15.80
N VAL A 233 17.65 6.47 16.96
CA VAL A 233 17.06 5.68 18.07
C VAL A 233 15.63 5.18 17.77
N ASP A 234 14.95 5.78 16.81
CA ASP A 234 13.59 5.40 16.39
C ASP A 234 13.58 4.32 15.31
N HIS A 235 14.74 4.04 14.69
CA HIS A 235 14.92 3.03 13.66
C HIS A 235 15.78 1.89 14.19
N HIS A 236 15.27 0.65 14.22
CA HIS A 236 15.99 -0.48 14.77
C HIS A 236 16.78 -1.26 13.71
N HIS A 237 16.26 -1.35 12.51
CA HIS A 237 16.88 -2.02 11.36
C HIS A 237 16.20 -1.56 10.06
N ILE A 238 16.80 -1.92 8.94
CA ILE A 238 16.16 -1.85 7.64
C ILE A 238 15.42 -3.17 7.44
N ALA A 239 14.10 -3.09 7.32
CA ALA A 239 13.28 -4.29 7.18
C ALA A 239 13.27 -4.79 5.73
N GLU A 240 13.05 -6.09 5.57
CA GLU A 240 12.69 -6.68 4.29
C GLU A 240 11.18 -6.55 4.04
N PRO A 241 10.73 -6.46 2.78
CA PRO A 241 9.31 -6.37 2.43
C PRO A 241 8.45 -7.50 3.04
N GLU A 242 9.02 -8.69 3.17
CA GLU A 242 8.37 -9.88 3.73
C GLU A 242 8.04 -9.71 5.20
N GLU A 243 8.87 -9.03 5.99
CA GLU A 243 8.61 -8.76 7.41
C GLU A 243 7.37 -7.89 7.59
N VAL A 244 7.19 -6.88 6.71
CA VAL A 244 5.99 -6.04 6.69
C VAL A 244 4.77 -6.84 6.22
N ALA A 245 4.95 -7.71 5.22
CA ALA A 245 3.90 -8.56 4.67
C ALA A 245 3.36 -9.57 5.69
N GLU A 246 4.20 -10.10 6.58
CA GLU A 246 3.77 -10.98 7.67
C GLU A 246 2.74 -10.31 8.57
N VAL A 247 2.99 -9.07 8.98
CA VAL A 247 2.06 -8.31 9.83
C VAL A 247 0.77 -8.00 9.09
N ILE A 248 0.86 -7.58 7.83
CA ILE A 248 -0.33 -7.28 7.01
C ILE A 248 -1.15 -8.55 6.77
N GLY A 249 -0.50 -9.69 6.47
CA GLY A 249 -1.16 -10.99 6.34
C GLY A 249 -1.88 -11.40 7.62
N TRP A 250 -1.28 -11.18 8.78
CA TRP A 250 -1.92 -11.43 10.07
C TRP A 250 -3.15 -10.54 10.28
N LEU A 251 -3.06 -9.23 10.00
CA LEU A 251 -4.19 -8.31 10.08
C LEU A 251 -5.34 -8.71 9.16
N CYS A 252 -5.02 -9.23 7.97
CA CYS A 252 -6.01 -9.71 7.00
C CYS A 252 -6.60 -11.08 7.36
N SER A 253 -6.04 -11.80 8.31
CA SER A 253 -6.52 -13.11 8.74
C SER A 253 -7.65 -13.03 9.77
N SER A 254 -8.21 -14.19 10.15
CA SER A 254 -9.15 -14.28 11.25
C SER A 254 -8.51 -14.00 12.61
N ALA A 255 -7.19 -14.11 12.74
CA ALA A 255 -6.47 -13.79 13.98
C ALA A 255 -6.49 -12.28 14.27
N GLY A 256 -6.47 -11.44 13.22
CA GLY A 256 -6.57 -9.98 13.34
C GLY A 256 -7.99 -9.42 13.54
N ARG A 257 -9.02 -10.26 13.73
CA ARG A 257 -10.45 -9.87 13.69
C ARG A 257 -10.89 -8.79 14.69
N ILE A 258 -10.14 -8.61 15.76
CA ILE A 258 -10.45 -7.60 16.79
C ILE A 258 -9.58 -6.34 16.69
N VAL A 259 -8.68 -6.31 15.70
CA VAL A 259 -7.79 -5.15 15.47
C VAL A 259 -8.40 -4.30 14.36
N THR A 260 -8.91 -3.15 14.74
CA THR A 260 -9.50 -2.18 13.80
C THR A 260 -9.36 -0.76 14.33
N GLY A 261 -9.28 0.23 13.43
CA GLY A 261 -9.18 1.64 13.79
C GLY A 261 -7.82 2.02 14.38
N ASN A 262 -6.75 1.35 13.97
CA ASN A 262 -5.41 1.60 14.50
C ASN A 262 -4.45 2.10 13.42
N VAL A 263 -3.49 2.91 13.85
CA VAL A 263 -2.23 3.14 13.15
C VAL A 263 -1.18 2.26 13.83
N ILE A 264 -0.77 1.20 13.14
CA ILE A 264 0.15 0.19 13.68
C ILE A 264 1.55 0.51 13.17
N ARG A 265 2.39 1.00 14.07
CA ARG A 265 3.79 1.30 13.77
C ARG A 265 4.63 0.04 13.93
N LEU A 266 5.32 -0.31 12.86
CA LEU A 266 6.35 -1.36 12.85
C LEU A 266 7.72 -0.72 13.05
N ARG A 267 8.64 -1.44 13.67
CA ARG A 267 10.01 -0.96 13.96
C ARG A 267 11.03 -2.08 13.77
#